data_ced7ddf4014dbe176fb9a1a5a1325f9b
#
_entry.id   ced7ddf4014dbe176fb9a1a5a1325f9b
#
_cell.length_a   1.000
_cell.length_b   1.000
_cell.length_c   1.000
_cell.angle_alpha   90.00
_cell.angle_beta   90.00
_cell.angle_gamma   90.00
#
_symmetry.space_group_name_H-M   'P 1'
#
loop_
_entity.id
_entity.type
_entity.pdbx_description
1 polymer ?
#
loop_
_entity_poly.entity_id
_entity_poly.type
_entity_poly.pdbx_seq_one_letter_code
_entity_poly.pdbx_strand_id
1 'polypeptide(L)'
;MNQVVLVGAGCGKETITLQALRLLCACDCVVYDSLLDDSLLKLCRQDCRKIFVGKRSGRHSASQQEINEILISCGKEHPLTVRLKGGDPFVFGRGGEELLALQQAGIAGYAVPGVSSCIAAAELAGIPVTHRGLAQGFQVHTAHTADKEIDFTEFGRSADTLVFLMAKQTAGSIQQDLLKGGMSPDMPIALLSQAGSEQFSVKRGTLTQLKSLADSLPPPLTVLVGKVCGMQLTSDAPKHSEKPLVAVTGTPAHVQRVRNALLDRGILSLDCGYSQIKALDFDPFFSQMDGFSWLVFTSGNGVDLFFRRVKELQLDLRKFGNKKFAAIGHHTAERLAHYGFTADLIPAAYTAQSLCEKLLALNLPKDQIALLRAKVGNPVLLQAGVQFDVYETVTDSKRLGAVAEQISKSDAGIGAITFGSAGGARALLDVCELPRKMVPICIGAETAAELSRRGYRPEVAAQSTSEALAEQTALLWEERKWNV
;
A
#
# COMPACT_ATOMS: atom_id res chain seq x y z
N MET A 1 8.73 -5.52 -16.44
CA MET A 1 10.13 -5.64 -15.98
C MET A 1 10.10 -5.67 -14.47
N ASN A 2 10.89 -6.54 -13.86
CA ASN A 2 11.03 -6.59 -12.41
C ASN A 2 11.84 -5.40 -11.92
N GLN A 3 11.49 -4.85 -10.76
CA GLN A 3 12.17 -3.67 -10.20
C GLN A 3 12.26 -3.73 -8.68
N VAL A 4 13.26 -3.08 -8.12
CA VAL A 4 13.42 -2.87 -6.68
C VAL A 4 13.35 -1.37 -6.38
N VAL A 5 12.46 -0.96 -5.49
CA VAL A 5 12.30 0.44 -5.10
C VAL A 5 12.68 0.61 -3.64
N LEU A 6 13.66 1.48 -3.39
CA LEU A 6 14.00 1.89 -2.04
C LEU A 6 13.03 2.97 -1.58
N VAL A 7 12.30 2.71 -0.52
CA VAL A 7 11.21 3.57 -0.07
C VAL A 7 11.50 4.10 1.33
N GLY A 8 11.50 5.41 1.48
CA GLY A 8 11.56 6.06 2.79
C GLY A 8 10.23 5.97 3.51
N ALA A 9 10.23 5.35 4.68
CA ALA A 9 9.06 5.19 5.53
C ALA A 9 8.75 6.45 6.37
N GLY A 10 9.64 7.45 6.32
CA GLY A 10 9.53 8.59 7.21
C GLY A 10 9.89 8.27 8.67
N CYS A 11 9.41 9.10 9.57
CA CYS A 11 9.58 9.01 11.00
C CYS A 11 8.21 8.79 11.66
N GLY A 12 7.75 7.54 11.62
CA GLY A 12 6.38 7.14 11.97
C GLY A 12 5.40 7.16 10.78
N LYS A 13 4.27 6.49 10.93
CA LYS A 13 3.28 6.25 9.85
C LYS A 13 2.71 7.52 9.21
N GLU A 14 2.63 8.62 9.97
CA GLU A 14 2.06 9.88 9.50
C GLU A 14 3.02 10.68 8.58
N THR A 15 4.30 10.28 8.51
CA THR A 15 5.32 10.97 7.72
C THR A 15 5.73 10.20 6.45
N ILE A 16 5.04 9.12 6.14
CA ILE A 16 5.24 8.40 4.88
C ILE A 16 4.69 9.24 3.70
N THR A 17 5.40 9.27 2.58
CA THR A 17 4.90 9.99 1.40
C THR A 17 3.80 9.21 0.70
N LEU A 18 2.91 9.90 -0.02
CA LEU A 18 1.84 9.25 -0.80
C LEU A 18 2.41 8.29 -1.86
N GLN A 19 3.52 8.63 -2.49
CA GLN A 19 4.19 7.74 -3.45
C GLN A 19 4.72 6.48 -2.77
N ALA A 20 5.36 6.62 -1.60
CA ALA A 20 5.86 5.50 -0.80
C ALA A 20 4.70 4.55 -0.41
N LEU A 21 3.59 5.12 0.03
CA LEU A 21 2.41 4.38 0.43
C LEU A 21 1.77 3.60 -0.73
N ARG A 22 1.66 4.22 -1.93
CA ARG A 22 1.17 3.53 -3.14
C ARG A 22 2.03 2.31 -3.51
N LEU A 23 3.34 2.45 -3.45
CA LEU A 23 4.27 1.36 -3.73
C LEU A 23 4.16 0.24 -2.69
N LEU A 24 4.07 0.59 -1.41
CA LEU A 24 3.91 -0.38 -0.33
C LEU A 24 2.61 -1.18 -0.45
N CYS A 25 1.51 -0.52 -0.82
CA CYS A 25 0.22 -1.18 -1.05
C CYS A 25 0.21 -2.08 -2.30
N ALA A 26 1.11 -1.86 -3.26
CA ALA A 26 1.15 -2.58 -4.53
C ALA A 26 2.22 -3.68 -4.60
N CYS A 27 3.23 -3.68 -3.70
CA CYS A 27 4.39 -4.54 -3.81
C CYS A 27 4.09 -6.03 -3.63
N ASP A 28 4.86 -6.85 -4.35
CA ASP A 28 4.84 -8.31 -4.25
C ASP A 28 5.77 -8.83 -3.15
N CYS A 29 6.84 -8.06 -2.87
CA CYS A 29 7.80 -8.35 -1.82
C CYS A 29 8.19 -7.06 -1.09
N VAL A 30 8.28 -7.11 0.25
CA VAL A 30 8.82 -6.03 1.08
C VAL A 30 9.98 -6.52 1.92
N VAL A 31 11.13 -5.85 1.80
CA VAL A 31 12.34 -6.09 2.61
C VAL A 31 12.47 -4.92 3.58
N TYR A 32 12.51 -5.20 4.88
CA TYR A 32 12.40 -4.16 5.92
C TYR A 32 13.27 -4.44 7.16
N ASP A 33 13.53 -3.41 7.96
CA ASP A 33 14.32 -3.47 9.18
C ASP A 33 13.52 -3.08 10.44
N SER A 34 14.20 -2.99 11.60
CA SER A 34 13.58 -2.77 12.91
C SER A 34 13.24 -1.30 13.26
N LEU A 35 13.56 -0.35 12.38
CA LEU A 35 13.31 1.08 12.63
C LEU A 35 11.96 1.57 12.12
N LEU A 36 11.08 0.66 11.75
CA LEU A 36 9.81 0.94 11.12
C LEU A 36 8.65 0.79 12.09
N ASP A 37 7.59 1.52 11.82
CA ASP A 37 6.27 1.24 12.39
C ASP A 37 5.67 0.01 11.71
N ASP A 38 5.52 -1.08 12.47
CA ASP A 38 4.98 -2.36 11.98
C ASP A 38 3.57 -2.23 11.39
N SER A 39 2.83 -1.16 11.74
CA SER A 39 1.51 -0.89 11.17
C SER A 39 1.55 -0.65 9.67
N LEU A 40 2.66 -0.13 9.13
CA LEU A 40 2.87 0.05 7.70
C LEU A 40 2.86 -1.29 6.94
N LEU A 41 3.36 -2.37 7.55
CA LEU A 41 3.37 -3.70 6.93
C LEU A 41 1.97 -4.31 6.81
N LYS A 42 0.98 -3.81 7.57
CA LYS A 42 -0.43 -4.21 7.42
C LYS A 42 -1.06 -3.66 6.14
N LEU A 43 -0.46 -2.60 5.57
CA LEU A 43 -0.92 -1.97 4.33
C LEU A 43 -0.45 -2.71 3.07
N CYS A 44 0.52 -3.60 3.18
CA CYS A 44 0.90 -4.48 2.06
C CYS A 44 -0.26 -5.39 1.65
N ARG A 45 -0.18 -5.93 0.44
CA ARG A 45 -1.09 -7.00 0.00
C ARG A 45 -0.95 -8.23 0.90
N GLN A 46 -2.01 -9.00 1.06
CA GLN A 46 -1.99 -10.24 1.86
C GLN A 46 -0.96 -11.26 1.36
N ASP A 47 -0.76 -11.35 0.05
CA ASP A 47 0.20 -12.25 -0.59
C ASP A 47 1.61 -11.66 -0.72
N CYS A 48 1.83 -10.44 -0.24
CA CYS A 48 3.14 -9.81 -0.23
C CYS A 48 4.10 -10.59 0.66
N ARG A 49 5.25 -11.01 0.08
CA ARG A 49 6.34 -11.65 0.83
C ARG A 49 7.03 -10.62 1.70
N LYS A 50 7.10 -10.87 3.01
CA LYS A 50 7.72 -9.97 4.00
C LYS A 50 9.04 -10.54 4.47
N ILE A 51 10.15 -9.82 4.26
CA ILE A 51 11.51 -10.25 4.60
C ILE A 51 12.11 -9.24 5.57
N PHE A 52 12.36 -9.70 6.80
CA PHE A 52 13.00 -8.91 7.83
C PHE A 52 14.53 -9.05 7.75
N VAL A 53 15.26 -7.93 7.68
CA VAL A 53 16.74 -7.88 7.60
C VAL A 53 17.38 -7.13 8.77
N GLY A 54 16.59 -6.69 9.76
CA GLY A 54 17.07 -5.97 10.92
C GLY A 54 17.68 -6.86 12.02
N LYS A 55 18.10 -6.23 13.12
CA LYS A 55 18.61 -6.96 14.31
C LYS A 55 17.45 -7.64 15.04
N ARG A 56 17.60 -8.94 15.33
CA ARG A 56 16.77 -9.65 16.30
C ARG A 56 17.61 -10.01 17.52
N SER A 57 17.00 -9.98 18.73
CA SER A 57 17.67 -10.48 19.93
C SER A 57 18.20 -11.89 19.71
N GLY A 58 19.53 -12.09 19.90
CA GLY A 58 20.18 -13.38 19.77
C GLY A 58 20.61 -13.82 18.36
N ARG A 59 20.40 -12.97 17.31
CA ARG A 59 20.93 -13.23 15.95
C ARG A 59 21.68 -11.99 15.43
N HIS A 60 22.78 -12.23 14.70
CA HIS A 60 23.46 -11.15 13.97
C HIS A 60 22.50 -10.48 12.99
N SER A 61 22.56 -9.14 12.91
CA SER A 61 21.89 -8.42 11.80
C SER A 61 22.50 -8.88 10.49
N ALA A 62 21.69 -8.94 9.44
CA ALA A 62 22.24 -9.15 8.10
C ALA A 62 23.30 -8.06 7.81
N SER A 63 24.45 -8.48 7.30
CA SER A 63 25.47 -7.56 6.79
C SER A 63 24.90 -6.80 5.58
N GLN A 64 25.52 -5.68 5.21
CA GLN A 64 25.08 -4.94 4.02
C GLN A 64 25.20 -5.78 2.75
N GLN A 65 26.21 -6.64 2.69
CA GLN A 65 26.37 -7.57 1.57
C GLN A 65 25.20 -8.56 1.49
N GLU A 66 24.82 -9.18 2.59
CA GLU A 66 23.66 -10.09 2.64
C GLU A 66 22.34 -9.36 2.28
N ILE A 67 22.17 -8.09 2.73
CA ILE A 67 21.01 -7.28 2.33
C ILE A 67 20.99 -7.08 0.81
N ASN A 68 22.13 -6.71 0.22
CA ASN A 68 22.25 -6.53 -1.22
C ASN A 68 21.92 -7.82 -1.99
N GLU A 69 22.40 -8.97 -1.53
CA GLU A 69 22.10 -10.29 -2.14
C GLU A 69 20.61 -10.63 -2.05
N ILE A 70 19.97 -10.35 -0.91
CA ILE A 70 18.51 -10.52 -0.73
C ILE A 70 17.75 -9.62 -1.73
N LEU A 71 18.12 -8.34 -1.86
CA LEU A 71 17.48 -7.41 -2.78
C LEU A 71 17.62 -7.86 -4.24
N ILE A 72 18.81 -8.34 -4.63
CA ILE A 72 19.08 -8.88 -5.96
C ILE A 72 18.22 -10.13 -6.23
N SER A 73 18.11 -11.06 -5.28
CA SER A 73 17.26 -12.24 -5.41
C SER A 73 15.79 -11.84 -5.56
N CYS A 74 15.28 -10.98 -4.67
CA CYS A 74 13.91 -10.51 -4.73
C CYS A 74 13.60 -9.77 -6.05
N GLY A 75 14.52 -8.94 -6.54
CA GLY A 75 14.38 -8.25 -7.82
C GLY A 75 14.35 -9.18 -9.04
N LYS A 76 14.92 -10.39 -8.96
CA LYS A 76 14.80 -11.42 -10.00
C LYS A 76 13.47 -12.17 -9.93
N GLU A 77 12.96 -12.40 -8.73
CA GLU A 77 11.78 -13.26 -8.46
C GLU A 77 10.45 -12.51 -8.54
N HIS A 78 10.43 -11.22 -8.17
CA HIS A 78 9.19 -10.45 -7.98
C HIS A 78 9.10 -9.24 -8.93
N PRO A 79 7.92 -8.97 -9.53
CA PRO A 79 7.69 -7.79 -10.37
C PRO A 79 7.99 -6.46 -9.66
N LEU A 80 7.54 -6.32 -8.40
CA LEU A 80 7.78 -5.13 -7.58
C LEU A 80 8.27 -5.53 -6.18
N THR A 81 9.54 -5.27 -5.91
CA THR A 81 10.12 -5.38 -4.56
C THR A 81 10.28 -3.99 -3.95
N VAL A 82 9.77 -3.78 -2.75
CA VAL A 82 9.99 -2.57 -1.94
C VAL A 82 11.04 -2.85 -0.87
N ARG A 83 12.11 -2.07 -0.85
CA ARG A 83 13.03 -1.98 0.30
C ARG A 83 12.57 -0.81 1.18
N LEU A 84 11.86 -1.11 2.25
CA LEU A 84 11.32 -0.11 3.17
C LEU A 84 12.36 0.25 4.23
N LYS A 85 12.69 1.54 4.35
CA LYS A 85 13.76 2.08 5.20
C LYS A 85 13.23 3.21 6.08
N GLY A 86 13.60 3.23 7.36
CA GLY A 86 13.24 4.34 8.26
C GLY A 86 13.82 5.67 7.76
N GLY A 87 13.09 6.76 7.92
CA GLY A 87 13.48 8.08 7.43
C GLY A 87 13.55 8.15 5.90
N ASP A 88 14.69 8.58 5.39
CA ASP A 88 15.00 8.70 3.95
C ASP A 88 16.09 7.69 3.56
N PRO A 89 15.98 6.99 2.39
CA PRO A 89 16.95 6.00 1.97
C PRO A 89 18.39 6.51 1.81
N PHE A 90 18.55 7.81 1.48
CA PHE A 90 19.85 8.42 1.21
C PHE A 90 20.43 9.22 2.38
N VAL A 91 19.67 9.39 3.48
CA VAL A 91 20.16 10.07 4.68
C VAL A 91 20.66 9.02 5.68
N PHE A 92 21.94 8.69 5.62
CA PHE A 92 22.63 7.65 6.42
C PHE A 92 21.98 6.27 6.36
N GLY A 93 21.14 6.04 5.34
CA GLY A 93 20.42 4.79 5.13
C GLY A 93 21.11 3.79 4.21
N ARG A 94 22.32 4.09 3.70
CA ARG A 94 23.09 3.26 2.76
C ARG A 94 22.35 2.91 1.46
N GLY A 95 21.32 3.66 1.10
CA GLY A 95 20.50 3.42 -0.10
C GLY A 95 21.31 3.53 -1.40
N GLY A 96 22.34 4.37 -1.43
CA GLY A 96 23.25 4.46 -2.57
C GLY A 96 24.00 3.14 -2.83
N GLU A 97 24.48 2.46 -1.79
CA GLU A 97 25.15 1.17 -1.89
C GLU A 97 24.20 0.07 -2.38
N GLU A 98 22.95 0.07 -1.88
CA GLU A 98 21.91 -0.87 -2.30
C GLU A 98 21.57 -0.68 -3.80
N LEU A 99 21.41 0.56 -4.28
CA LEU A 99 21.15 0.85 -5.71
C LEU A 99 22.33 0.51 -6.61
N LEU A 100 23.57 0.78 -6.19
CA LEU A 100 24.76 0.40 -6.93
C LEU A 100 24.87 -1.13 -7.11
N ALA A 101 24.57 -1.90 -6.06
CA ALA A 101 24.54 -3.35 -6.13
C ALA A 101 23.46 -3.87 -7.10
N LEU A 102 22.28 -3.28 -7.09
CA LEU A 102 21.19 -3.62 -8.03
C LEU A 102 21.59 -3.29 -9.48
N GLN A 103 22.17 -2.12 -9.71
CA GLN A 103 22.66 -1.71 -11.03
C GLN A 103 23.71 -2.66 -11.57
N GLN A 104 24.69 -3.06 -10.75
CA GLN A 104 25.72 -4.05 -11.13
C GLN A 104 25.13 -5.43 -11.46
N ALA A 105 24.02 -5.79 -10.82
CA ALA A 105 23.29 -7.02 -11.10
C ALA A 105 22.31 -6.92 -12.29
N GLY A 106 22.21 -5.77 -12.96
CA GLY A 106 21.29 -5.54 -14.08
C GLY A 106 19.83 -5.44 -13.69
N ILE A 107 19.54 -5.11 -12.43
CA ILE A 107 18.18 -4.95 -11.91
C ILE A 107 17.79 -3.48 -11.88
N ALA A 108 16.63 -3.14 -12.45
CA ALA A 108 16.10 -1.79 -12.41
C ALA A 108 15.76 -1.39 -10.96
N GLY A 109 16.24 -0.21 -10.52
CA GLY A 109 15.96 0.30 -9.20
C GLY A 109 16.01 1.82 -9.13
N TYR A 110 15.23 2.38 -8.19
CA TYR A 110 15.24 3.80 -7.86
C TYR A 110 14.84 4.03 -6.40
N ALA A 111 15.02 5.25 -5.90
CA ALA A 111 14.62 5.62 -4.55
C ALA A 111 13.42 6.56 -4.56
N VAL A 112 12.55 6.41 -3.56
CA VAL A 112 11.46 7.32 -3.23
C VAL A 112 11.78 7.95 -1.88
N PRO A 113 11.82 9.30 -1.79
CA PRO A 113 12.19 9.98 -0.57
C PRO A 113 11.19 9.72 0.57
N GLY A 114 11.68 9.80 1.79
CA GLY A 114 10.91 9.84 3.02
C GLY A 114 11.30 11.06 3.87
N VAL A 115 10.46 11.45 4.81
CA VAL A 115 10.83 12.55 5.72
C VAL A 115 11.87 12.03 6.72
N SER A 116 13.11 12.50 6.56
CA SER A 116 14.21 12.07 7.43
C SER A 116 13.99 12.53 8.88
N SER A 117 14.43 11.70 9.85
CA SER A 117 14.36 12.02 11.28
C SER A 117 15.13 13.28 11.66
N CYS A 118 16.11 13.71 10.86
CA CYS A 118 16.82 14.96 11.11
C CYS A 118 15.94 16.20 11.02
N ILE A 119 14.82 16.11 10.28
CA ILE A 119 13.80 17.16 10.16
C ILE A 119 12.57 16.78 10.97
N ALA A 120 11.99 15.60 10.71
CA ALA A 120 10.72 15.19 11.32
C ALA A 120 10.78 15.13 12.85
N ALA A 121 11.87 14.64 13.44
CA ALA A 121 11.98 14.57 14.89
C ALA A 121 12.00 15.98 15.53
N ALA A 122 12.68 16.94 14.90
CA ALA A 122 12.72 18.31 15.36
C ALA A 122 11.34 18.98 15.29
N GLU A 123 10.62 18.81 14.17
CA GLU A 123 9.26 19.36 14.00
C GLU A 123 8.27 18.76 14.99
N LEU A 124 8.31 17.44 15.21
CA LEU A 124 7.50 16.77 16.24
C LEU A 124 7.76 17.29 17.65
N ALA A 125 8.97 17.81 17.92
CA ALA A 125 9.35 18.42 19.18
C ALA A 125 9.04 19.94 19.25
N GLY A 126 8.45 20.53 18.19
CA GLY A 126 8.23 21.98 18.10
C GLY A 126 9.52 22.79 18.01
N ILE A 127 10.57 22.22 17.39
CA ILE A 127 11.89 22.86 17.22
C ILE A 127 12.15 23.05 15.74
N PRO A 128 12.18 24.28 15.21
CA PRO A 128 12.59 24.52 13.84
C PRO A 128 14.08 24.28 13.67
N VAL A 129 14.51 23.53 12.65
CA VAL A 129 15.95 23.33 12.39
C VAL A 129 16.63 24.60 11.88
N THR A 130 15.88 25.56 11.33
CA THR A 130 16.33 26.90 10.93
C THR A 130 15.37 27.96 11.46
N HIS A 131 15.90 29.15 11.84
CA HIS A 131 15.08 30.27 12.25
C HIS A 131 15.81 31.58 11.99
N ARG A 132 15.08 32.57 11.41
CA ARG A 132 15.64 33.90 11.12
C ARG A 132 16.21 34.53 12.42
N GLY A 133 17.47 34.91 12.38
CA GLY A 133 18.18 35.56 13.54
C GLY A 133 18.77 34.58 14.56
N LEU A 134 18.51 33.26 14.43
CA LEU A 134 19.09 32.24 15.33
C LEU A 134 20.01 31.27 14.60
N ALA A 135 19.52 30.67 13.50
CA ALA A 135 20.28 29.75 12.65
C ALA A 135 19.80 29.85 11.21
N GLN A 136 20.70 30.18 10.28
CA GLN A 136 20.35 30.30 8.85
C GLN A 136 20.57 28.99 8.08
N GLY A 137 21.31 28.06 8.66
CA GLY A 137 21.58 26.74 8.17
C GLY A 137 21.44 25.68 9.23
N PHE A 138 21.44 24.42 8.80
CA PHE A 138 21.59 23.28 9.69
C PHE A 138 22.49 22.23 9.05
N GLN A 139 23.23 21.51 9.86
CA GLN A 139 24.17 20.48 9.46
C GLN A 139 23.75 19.15 10.07
N VAL A 140 23.76 18.08 9.28
CA VAL A 140 23.34 16.76 9.72
C VAL A 140 24.53 15.81 9.70
N HIS A 141 24.81 15.21 10.83
CA HIS A 141 25.94 14.32 11.01
C HIS A 141 25.48 12.96 11.50
N THR A 142 26.14 11.88 11.03
CA THR A 142 26.04 10.60 11.72
C THR A 142 26.99 10.63 12.91
N ALA A 143 26.51 10.22 14.06
CA ALA A 143 27.34 10.10 15.24
C ALA A 143 27.91 8.68 15.42
N HIS A 144 27.69 7.78 14.48
CA HIS A 144 28.19 6.41 14.50
C HIS A 144 28.79 6.02 13.14
N THR A 145 30.04 5.57 13.16
CA THR A 145 30.72 4.95 12.04
C THR A 145 31.32 3.62 12.48
N ALA A 146 31.45 2.65 11.56
CA ALA A 146 31.98 1.34 11.89
C ALA A 146 33.48 1.37 12.19
N ASP A 147 34.25 2.30 11.57
CA ASP A 147 35.70 2.17 11.43
C ASP A 147 36.52 3.31 12.01
N LYS A 148 35.90 4.42 12.48
CA LYS A 148 36.62 5.57 13.00
C LYS A 148 35.80 6.33 14.06
N GLU A 149 36.47 6.81 15.08
CA GLU A 149 35.93 7.89 15.93
C GLU A 149 35.82 9.17 15.08
N ILE A 150 34.66 9.82 15.15
CA ILE A 150 34.42 11.09 14.46
C ILE A 150 34.82 12.20 15.44
N ASP A 151 35.67 13.10 14.99
CA ASP A 151 36.02 14.33 15.73
C ASP A 151 35.06 15.47 15.32
N PHE A 152 34.27 15.96 16.26
CA PHE A 152 33.31 17.05 16.06
C PHE A 152 33.85 18.41 16.51
N THR A 153 35.15 18.52 16.82
CA THR A 153 35.78 19.76 17.35
C THR A 153 35.61 20.95 16.39
N GLU A 154 35.68 20.71 15.06
CA GLU A 154 35.54 21.78 14.06
C GLU A 154 34.15 22.47 14.09
N PHE A 155 33.11 21.78 14.56
CA PHE A 155 31.74 22.32 14.65
C PHE A 155 31.52 23.17 15.91
N GLY A 156 32.46 23.24 16.80
CA GLY A 156 32.35 24.01 18.07
C GLY A 156 32.15 25.52 17.87
N ARG A 157 32.45 26.05 16.67
CA ARG A 157 32.22 27.45 16.30
C ARG A 157 31.06 27.66 15.34
N SER A 158 30.30 26.62 15.05
CA SER A 158 29.18 26.70 14.12
C SER A 158 28.06 27.61 14.69
N ALA A 159 27.52 28.46 13.79
CA ALA A 159 26.31 29.25 14.06
C ALA A 159 25.05 28.53 13.61
N ASP A 160 25.21 27.41 12.89
CA ASP A 160 24.12 26.59 12.39
C ASP A 160 23.56 25.66 13.47
N THR A 161 22.39 25.14 13.25
CA THR A 161 21.85 24.04 14.05
C THR A 161 22.58 22.74 13.70
N LEU A 162 23.17 22.08 14.66
CA LEU A 162 23.79 20.76 14.48
C LEU A 162 22.79 19.67 14.84
N VAL A 163 22.62 18.70 13.94
CA VAL A 163 21.74 17.54 14.12
C VAL A 163 22.58 16.27 14.05
N PHE A 164 22.63 15.53 15.14
CA PHE A 164 23.38 14.28 15.23
C PHE A 164 22.40 13.10 15.24
N LEU A 165 22.48 12.25 14.23
CA LEU A 165 21.74 11.00 14.16
C LEU A 165 22.55 9.86 14.77
N MET A 166 21.86 8.85 15.33
CA MET A 166 22.48 7.68 15.98
C MET A 166 23.38 8.05 17.18
N ALA A 167 23.09 9.14 17.89
CA ALA A 167 23.95 9.77 18.86
C ALA A 167 23.93 9.13 20.26
N LYS A 168 23.19 8.03 20.51
CA LYS A 168 23.01 7.46 21.86
C LYS A 168 24.33 7.10 22.56
N GLN A 169 25.24 6.44 21.85
CA GLN A 169 26.52 5.97 22.44
C GLN A 169 27.61 7.03 22.41
N THR A 170 27.52 7.99 21.50
CA THR A 170 28.56 9.01 21.25
C THR A 170 28.25 10.37 21.81
N ALA A 171 27.14 10.51 22.56
CA ALA A 171 26.73 11.79 23.14
C ALA A 171 27.81 12.45 24.04
N GLY A 172 28.60 11.62 24.73
CA GLY A 172 29.73 12.09 25.54
C GLY A 172 30.87 12.68 24.72
N SER A 173 31.27 12.02 23.62
CA SER A 173 32.29 12.50 22.69
C SER A 173 31.83 13.78 21.99
N ILE A 174 30.57 13.83 21.49
CA ILE A 174 29.98 15.05 20.91
C ILE A 174 30.05 16.21 21.87
N GLN A 175 29.67 16.01 23.13
CA GLN A 175 29.77 17.06 24.18
C GLN A 175 31.19 17.57 24.34
N GLN A 176 32.17 16.68 24.50
CA GLN A 176 33.57 17.02 24.72
C GLN A 176 34.17 17.78 23.51
N ASP A 177 33.93 17.28 22.32
CA ASP A 177 34.47 17.86 21.09
C ASP A 177 33.92 19.26 20.83
N LEU A 178 32.60 19.44 20.95
CA LEU A 178 31.99 20.76 20.77
C LEU A 178 32.49 21.79 21.80
N LEU A 179 32.64 21.39 23.06
CA LEU A 179 33.22 22.26 24.10
C LEU A 179 34.69 22.61 23.79
N LYS A 180 35.49 21.61 23.40
CA LYS A 180 36.90 21.80 22.98
C LYS A 180 37.00 22.72 21.77
N GLY A 181 36.04 22.63 20.82
CA GLY A 181 35.94 23.48 19.65
C GLY A 181 35.51 24.92 19.96
N GLY A 182 35.16 25.23 21.21
CA GLY A 182 34.80 26.59 21.68
C GLY A 182 33.30 26.87 21.71
N MET A 183 32.44 25.87 21.62
CA MET A 183 31.00 26.07 21.80
C MET A 183 30.69 26.40 23.27
N SER A 184 29.74 27.32 23.47
CA SER A 184 29.35 27.73 24.82
C SER A 184 28.82 26.52 25.63
N PRO A 185 29.26 26.35 26.89
CA PRO A 185 28.72 25.36 27.83
C PRO A 185 27.19 25.43 27.98
N ASP A 186 26.65 26.66 27.88
CA ASP A 186 25.22 26.95 28.01
C ASP A 186 24.46 26.87 26.67
N MET A 187 25.09 26.40 25.57
CA MET A 187 24.43 26.24 24.30
C MET A 187 23.21 25.34 24.48
N PRO A 188 22.02 25.80 24.06
CA PRO A 188 20.81 24.98 24.15
C PRO A 188 20.90 23.69 23.32
N ILE A 189 20.42 22.61 23.91
CA ILE A 189 20.33 21.30 23.24
C ILE A 189 18.93 20.70 23.39
N ALA A 190 18.58 19.81 22.48
CA ALA A 190 17.41 18.97 22.59
C ALA A 190 17.73 17.53 22.18
N LEU A 191 17.24 16.58 22.96
CA LEU A 191 17.39 15.15 22.76
C LEU A 191 16.01 14.57 22.44
N LEU A 192 15.89 13.95 21.26
CA LEU A 192 14.65 13.45 20.68
C LEU A 192 14.76 11.94 20.59
N SER A 193 14.07 11.24 21.50
CA SER A 193 14.13 9.79 21.59
C SER A 193 12.87 9.17 21.01
N GLN A 194 13.04 8.14 20.19
CA GLN A 194 11.97 7.34 19.58
C GLN A 194 10.93 8.19 18.81
N ALA A 195 11.40 9.22 18.09
CA ALA A 195 10.53 10.10 17.32
C ALA A 195 9.65 9.33 16.33
N GLY A 196 8.38 9.72 16.25
CA GLY A 196 7.38 9.08 15.41
C GLY A 196 6.73 7.82 16.01
N SER A 197 7.06 7.46 17.24
CA SER A 197 6.42 6.38 17.99
C SER A 197 5.59 6.91 19.16
N GLU A 198 4.75 6.06 19.75
CA GLU A 198 3.98 6.40 20.96
C GLU A 198 4.89 6.72 22.18
N GLN A 199 6.12 6.20 22.17
CA GLN A 199 7.12 6.41 23.22
C GLN A 199 7.99 7.66 22.95
N PHE A 200 7.60 8.50 21.96
CA PHE A 200 8.34 9.73 21.67
C PHE A 200 8.54 10.60 22.90
N SER A 201 9.76 10.95 23.18
CA SER A 201 10.10 11.81 24.32
C SER A 201 11.16 12.84 23.96
N VAL A 202 11.04 14.03 24.57
CA VAL A 202 11.91 15.17 24.35
C VAL A 202 12.54 15.59 25.67
N LYS A 203 13.86 15.70 25.70
CA LYS A 203 14.59 16.34 26.81
C LYS A 203 15.36 17.53 26.30
N ARG A 204 15.28 18.65 27.02
CA ARG A 204 15.98 19.90 26.72
C ARG A 204 16.96 20.19 27.82
N GLY A 205 18.07 20.90 27.52
CA GLY A 205 19.08 21.30 28.46
C GLY A 205 20.15 22.14 27.81
N THR A 206 21.32 22.15 28.41
CA THR A 206 22.54 22.80 27.91
C THR A 206 23.58 21.78 27.47
N LEU A 207 24.55 22.20 26.67
CA LEU A 207 25.58 21.31 26.11
C LEU A 207 26.30 20.50 27.20
N THR A 208 26.54 21.08 28.38
CA THR A 208 27.17 20.38 29.53
C THR A 208 26.36 19.20 30.06
N GLN A 209 25.05 19.16 29.78
CA GLN A 209 24.15 18.09 30.22
C GLN A 209 23.94 17.00 29.18
N LEU A 210 24.52 17.15 27.98
CA LEU A 210 24.24 16.27 26.84
C LEU A 210 24.40 14.78 27.17
N LYS A 211 25.56 14.40 27.75
CA LYS A 211 25.82 12.99 28.09
C LYS A 211 24.82 12.46 29.10
N SER A 212 24.61 13.18 30.21
CA SER A 212 23.72 12.73 31.30
C SER A 212 22.26 12.58 30.83
N LEU A 213 21.78 13.50 29.98
CA LEU A 213 20.46 13.44 29.41
C LEU A 213 20.33 12.25 28.41
N ALA A 214 21.37 12.04 27.58
CA ALA A 214 21.38 10.92 26.63
C ALA A 214 21.37 9.58 27.37
N ASP A 215 22.13 9.41 28.46
CA ASP A 215 22.17 8.15 29.21
C ASP A 215 20.78 7.71 29.71
N SER A 216 19.90 8.66 29.98
CA SER A 216 18.55 8.44 30.50
C SER A 216 17.47 8.14 29.45
N LEU A 217 17.79 8.19 28.14
CA LEU A 217 16.84 8.04 27.07
C LEU A 217 17.10 6.74 26.25
N PRO A 218 16.07 6.01 25.80
CA PRO A 218 16.26 4.85 24.94
C PRO A 218 16.59 5.26 23.50
N PRO A 219 17.24 4.37 22.69
CA PRO A 219 17.40 4.57 21.26
C PRO A 219 16.06 4.29 20.50
N PRO A 220 15.92 4.77 19.25
CA PRO A 220 16.84 5.65 18.52
C PRO A 220 16.83 7.08 19.10
N LEU A 221 17.99 7.74 19.06
CA LEU A 221 18.20 9.08 19.64
C LEU A 221 18.76 10.04 18.57
N THR A 222 18.06 11.15 18.36
CA THR A 222 18.51 12.31 17.60
C THR A 222 18.86 13.42 18.58
N VAL A 223 20.02 14.04 18.41
CA VAL A 223 20.49 15.17 19.23
C VAL A 223 20.53 16.42 18.37
N LEU A 224 19.92 17.51 18.87
CA LEU A 224 20.01 18.83 18.28
C LEU A 224 20.86 19.73 19.23
N VAL A 225 21.76 20.51 18.63
CA VAL A 225 22.57 21.49 19.32
C VAL A 225 22.46 22.81 18.57
N GLY A 226 22.08 23.90 19.28
CA GLY A 226 21.94 25.22 18.67
C GLY A 226 20.89 26.09 19.34
N LYS A 227 20.95 27.38 19.07
CA LYS A 227 20.07 28.41 19.69
C LYS A 227 18.56 28.09 19.49
N VAL A 228 18.20 27.46 18.40
CA VAL A 228 16.81 27.05 18.10
C VAL A 228 16.23 26.07 19.13
N CYS A 229 17.10 25.28 19.81
CA CYS A 229 16.66 24.35 20.86
C CYS A 229 16.08 25.05 22.08
N GLY A 230 16.38 26.36 22.28
CA GLY A 230 15.76 27.20 23.30
C GLY A 230 14.33 27.65 22.96
N MET A 231 13.88 27.47 21.73
CA MET A 231 12.52 27.81 21.33
C MET A 231 11.54 26.72 21.82
N GLN A 232 10.36 27.16 22.25
CA GLN A 232 9.22 26.27 22.56
C GLN A 232 8.05 26.70 21.69
N LEU A 233 8.02 26.19 20.47
CA LEU A 233 6.82 26.33 19.64
C LEU A 233 5.81 25.29 20.15
N THR A 234 4.63 25.74 20.53
CA THR A 234 3.59 24.83 21.00
C THR A 234 3.18 23.89 19.87
N SER A 235 3.44 22.62 20.05
CA SER A 235 2.91 21.57 19.18
C SER A 235 1.61 21.03 19.79
N ASP A 236 0.59 21.87 19.94
CA ASP A 236 -0.78 21.40 20.14
C ASP A 236 -1.32 20.87 18.79
N ALA A 237 -0.53 20.01 18.14
CA ALA A 237 -1.07 19.19 17.09
C ALA A 237 -2.21 18.39 17.72
N PRO A 238 -3.43 18.48 17.19
CA PRO A 238 -4.52 17.66 17.68
C PRO A 238 -4.00 16.22 17.67
N LYS A 239 -4.13 15.53 18.82
CA LYS A 239 -3.91 14.09 18.83
C LYS A 239 -4.82 13.53 17.75
N HIS A 240 -4.25 13.20 16.60
CA HIS A 240 -5.01 12.61 15.53
C HIS A 240 -5.62 11.34 16.12
N SER A 241 -6.94 11.35 16.31
CA SER A 241 -7.67 10.11 16.53
C SER A 241 -7.28 9.20 15.38
N GLU A 242 -6.77 8.03 15.68
CA GLU A 242 -6.44 7.05 14.65
C GLU A 242 -7.63 6.91 13.73
N LYS A 243 -7.45 7.33 12.47
CA LYS A 243 -8.51 7.21 11.51
C LYS A 243 -8.73 5.73 11.27
N PRO A 244 -9.95 5.20 11.43
CA PRO A 244 -10.19 3.78 11.26
C PRO A 244 -9.87 3.33 9.83
N LEU A 245 -9.41 2.09 9.69
CA LEU A 245 -9.09 1.50 8.40
C LEU A 245 -10.34 0.97 7.71
N VAL A 246 -10.26 0.81 6.39
CA VAL A 246 -11.29 0.14 5.57
C VAL A 246 -10.81 -1.25 5.19
N ALA A 247 -11.55 -2.29 5.53
CA ALA A 247 -11.31 -3.63 5.02
C ALA A 247 -11.88 -3.75 3.60
N VAL A 248 -11.05 -4.10 2.62
CA VAL A 248 -11.48 -4.25 1.23
C VAL A 248 -11.48 -5.72 0.85
N THR A 249 -12.67 -6.29 0.57
CA THR A 249 -12.84 -7.70 0.19
C THR A 249 -13.05 -7.86 -1.32
N GLY A 250 -12.79 -9.06 -1.83
CA GLY A 250 -13.01 -9.40 -3.25
C GLY A 250 -11.85 -10.16 -3.88
N THR A 251 -11.77 -10.12 -5.20
CA THR A 251 -10.62 -10.66 -5.95
C THR A 251 -9.43 -9.71 -5.90
N PRO A 252 -8.18 -10.17 -6.09
CA PRO A 252 -6.99 -9.32 -5.99
C PRO A 252 -7.07 -8.06 -6.87
N ALA A 253 -7.53 -8.18 -8.11
CA ALA A 253 -7.66 -7.04 -9.02
C ALA A 253 -8.73 -6.03 -8.56
N HIS A 254 -9.85 -6.50 -8.00
CA HIS A 254 -10.89 -5.63 -7.44
C HIS A 254 -10.37 -4.91 -6.18
N VAL A 255 -9.78 -5.66 -5.25
CA VAL A 255 -9.20 -5.12 -4.02
C VAL A 255 -8.18 -4.02 -4.33
N GLN A 256 -7.28 -4.27 -5.28
CA GLN A 256 -6.26 -3.27 -5.65
C GLN A 256 -6.88 -1.99 -6.21
N ARG A 257 -7.91 -2.09 -7.09
CA ARG A 257 -8.59 -0.89 -7.62
C ARG A 257 -9.29 -0.09 -6.54
N VAL A 258 -10.07 -0.75 -5.67
CA VAL A 258 -10.77 -0.06 -4.57
C VAL A 258 -9.76 0.60 -3.62
N ARG A 259 -8.68 -0.10 -3.26
CA ARG A 259 -7.63 0.45 -2.38
C ARG A 259 -6.93 1.66 -2.99
N ASN A 260 -6.63 1.63 -4.29
CA ASN A 260 -6.06 2.79 -5.00
C ASN A 260 -7.02 3.98 -4.97
N ALA A 261 -8.30 3.75 -5.28
CA ALA A 261 -9.31 4.80 -5.28
C ALA A 261 -9.58 5.39 -3.87
N LEU A 262 -9.49 4.57 -2.82
CA LEU A 262 -9.54 5.02 -1.43
C LEU A 262 -8.30 5.85 -1.06
N LEU A 263 -7.13 5.38 -1.46
CA LEU A 263 -5.87 6.05 -1.16
C LEU A 263 -5.78 7.42 -1.85
N ASP A 264 -6.29 7.56 -3.08
CA ASP A 264 -6.38 8.84 -3.78
C ASP A 264 -7.29 9.86 -3.04
N ARG A 265 -8.16 9.37 -2.15
CA ARG A 265 -9.01 10.16 -1.25
C ARG A 265 -8.45 10.27 0.19
N GLY A 266 -7.21 9.83 0.40
CA GLY A 266 -6.56 9.86 1.72
C GLY A 266 -7.10 8.84 2.73
N ILE A 267 -7.77 7.80 2.28
CA ILE A 267 -8.35 6.75 3.14
C ILE A 267 -7.46 5.51 3.09
N LEU A 268 -6.94 5.10 4.25
CA LEU A 268 -6.14 3.90 4.37
C LEU A 268 -7.02 2.64 4.41
N SER A 269 -6.55 1.58 3.76
CA SER A 269 -7.31 0.35 3.65
C SER A 269 -6.46 -0.90 3.77
N LEU A 270 -7.05 -1.98 4.27
CA LEU A 270 -6.45 -3.29 4.37
C LEU A 270 -6.88 -4.16 3.19
N ASP A 271 -5.94 -4.96 2.69
CA ASP A 271 -6.27 -6.04 1.77
C ASP A 271 -6.88 -7.20 2.54
N CYS A 272 -8.18 -7.35 2.42
CA CYS A 272 -8.97 -8.43 2.99
C CYS A 272 -9.58 -9.32 1.87
N GLY A 273 -8.87 -9.48 0.75
CA GLY A 273 -9.29 -10.30 -0.37
C GLY A 273 -9.12 -11.79 -0.10
N TYR A 274 -10.18 -12.58 -0.28
CA TYR A 274 -10.19 -14.03 -0.13
C TYR A 274 -10.80 -14.76 -1.32
N SER A 275 -11.14 -14.03 -2.37
CA SER A 275 -11.66 -14.61 -3.62
C SER A 275 -10.55 -14.71 -4.66
N GLN A 276 -10.51 -15.80 -5.39
CA GLN A 276 -9.54 -16.04 -6.45
C GLN A 276 -10.25 -16.37 -7.76
N ILE A 277 -9.65 -15.96 -8.87
CA ILE A 277 -10.09 -16.34 -10.21
C ILE A 277 -9.33 -17.60 -10.61
N LYS A 278 -10.06 -18.68 -10.82
CA LYS A 278 -9.53 -19.94 -11.34
C LYS A 278 -9.97 -20.10 -12.79
N ALA A 279 -9.01 -20.11 -13.69
CA ALA A 279 -9.27 -20.40 -15.10
C ALA A 279 -9.86 -21.80 -15.26
N LEU A 280 -10.80 -21.93 -16.17
CA LEU A 280 -11.40 -23.21 -16.56
C LEU A 280 -10.96 -23.55 -17.99
N ASP A 281 -11.19 -24.81 -18.39
CA ASP A 281 -10.98 -25.24 -19.75
C ASP A 281 -12.17 -24.80 -20.61
N PHE A 282 -11.91 -23.94 -21.58
CA PHE A 282 -12.89 -23.50 -22.58
C PHE A 282 -12.37 -23.68 -24.00
N ASP A 283 -11.44 -24.60 -24.25
CA ASP A 283 -10.90 -24.95 -25.54
C ASP A 283 -11.99 -25.39 -26.54
N PRO A 284 -13.12 -26.00 -26.11
CA PRO A 284 -14.24 -26.25 -27.00
C PRO A 284 -14.76 -25.01 -27.76
N PHE A 285 -14.58 -23.79 -27.19
CA PHE A 285 -14.90 -22.56 -27.93
C PHE A 285 -14.04 -22.42 -29.20
N PHE A 286 -12.73 -22.64 -29.11
CA PHE A 286 -11.81 -22.45 -30.24
C PHE A 286 -12.05 -23.43 -31.37
N SER A 287 -12.55 -24.62 -31.05
CA SER A 287 -12.95 -25.63 -32.07
C SER A 287 -14.19 -25.24 -32.84
N GLN A 288 -15.03 -24.35 -32.28
CA GLN A 288 -16.32 -23.93 -32.85
C GLN A 288 -16.35 -22.44 -33.21
N MET A 289 -15.24 -21.73 -33.03
CA MET A 289 -15.20 -20.26 -33.03
C MET A 289 -15.67 -19.64 -34.36
N ASP A 290 -15.54 -20.37 -35.47
CA ASP A 290 -15.95 -19.88 -36.79
C ASP A 290 -17.47 -19.69 -36.90
N GLY A 291 -18.26 -20.45 -36.14
CA GLY A 291 -19.71 -20.32 -36.07
C GLY A 291 -20.20 -19.05 -35.35
N PHE A 292 -19.38 -18.45 -34.51
CA PHE A 292 -19.77 -17.27 -33.73
C PHE A 292 -19.42 -15.99 -34.48
N SER A 293 -20.36 -15.07 -34.60
CA SER A 293 -20.17 -13.72 -35.13
C SER A 293 -19.92 -12.69 -34.00
N TRP A 294 -20.41 -12.97 -32.80
CA TRP A 294 -20.27 -12.12 -31.62
C TRP A 294 -19.57 -12.82 -30.46
N LEU A 295 -18.62 -12.12 -29.83
CA LEU A 295 -17.92 -12.52 -28.63
C LEU A 295 -18.29 -11.57 -27.51
N VAL A 296 -18.92 -12.08 -26.45
CA VAL A 296 -19.51 -11.29 -25.36
C VAL A 296 -18.74 -11.51 -24.08
N PHE A 297 -18.25 -10.42 -23.48
CA PHE A 297 -17.51 -10.43 -22.22
C PHE A 297 -18.26 -9.68 -21.13
N THR A 298 -18.41 -10.32 -19.98
CA THR A 298 -19.08 -9.72 -18.80
C THR A 298 -18.09 -9.25 -17.72
N SER A 299 -16.78 -9.36 -17.96
CA SER A 299 -15.75 -8.89 -17.04
C SER A 299 -14.38 -8.76 -17.71
N GLY A 300 -13.52 -7.90 -17.19
CA GLY A 300 -12.11 -7.82 -17.59
C GLY A 300 -11.33 -9.13 -17.36
N ASN A 301 -11.67 -9.89 -16.29
CA ASN A 301 -11.05 -11.19 -16.06
C ASN A 301 -11.31 -12.18 -17.21
N GLY A 302 -12.53 -12.20 -17.74
CA GLY A 302 -12.87 -13.03 -18.90
C GLY A 302 -12.07 -12.63 -20.15
N VAL A 303 -11.89 -11.32 -20.38
CA VAL A 303 -11.06 -10.81 -21.47
C VAL A 303 -9.61 -11.27 -21.30
N ASP A 304 -9.02 -11.08 -20.12
CA ASP A 304 -7.62 -11.43 -19.87
C ASP A 304 -7.34 -12.92 -20.03
N LEU A 305 -8.22 -13.76 -19.51
CA LEU A 305 -8.08 -15.21 -19.62
C LEU A 305 -8.25 -15.68 -21.05
N PHE A 306 -9.17 -15.08 -21.79
CA PHE A 306 -9.38 -15.36 -23.20
C PHE A 306 -8.12 -15.07 -24.02
N PHE A 307 -7.58 -13.85 -23.96
CA PHE A 307 -6.40 -13.50 -24.73
C PHE A 307 -5.12 -14.19 -24.25
N ARG A 308 -5.03 -14.52 -22.97
CA ARG A 308 -3.96 -15.41 -22.46
C ARG A 308 -4.03 -16.76 -23.17
N ARG A 309 -5.22 -17.36 -23.25
CA ARG A 309 -5.40 -18.67 -23.90
C ARG A 309 -5.13 -18.62 -25.39
N VAL A 310 -5.58 -17.55 -26.05
CA VAL A 310 -5.24 -17.29 -27.49
C VAL A 310 -3.73 -17.30 -27.70
N LYS A 311 -2.96 -16.65 -26.82
CA LYS A 311 -1.50 -16.63 -26.85
C LYS A 311 -0.88 -18.00 -26.58
N GLU A 312 -1.38 -18.74 -25.60
CA GLU A 312 -0.91 -20.09 -25.27
C GLU A 312 -1.13 -21.07 -26.45
N LEU A 313 -2.26 -20.96 -27.11
CA LEU A 313 -2.59 -21.74 -28.31
C LEU A 313 -1.90 -21.22 -29.59
N GLN A 314 -1.11 -20.15 -29.49
CA GLN A 314 -0.42 -19.49 -30.61
C GLN A 314 -1.34 -19.10 -31.75
N LEU A 315 -2.59 -18.74 -31.44
CA LEU A 315 -3.58 -18.36 -32.47
C LEU A 315 -3.29 -16.94 -32.98
N ASP A 316 -3.39 -16.78 -34.30
CA ASP A 316 -3.28 -15.49 -34.96
C ASP A 316 -4.50 -14.60 -34.63
N LEU A 317 -4.25 -13.39 -34.11
CA LEU A 317 -5.30 -12.42 -33.75
C LEU A 317 -6.17 -12.02 -34.97
N ARG A 318 -5.67 -12.14 -36.21
CA ARG A 318 -6.44 -11.90 -37.44
C ARG A 318 -7.65 -12.81 -37.59
N LYS A 319 -7.65 -13.98 -36.94
CA LYS A 319 -8.81 -14.88 -36.87
C LYS A 319 -10.03 -14.26 -36.20
N PHE A 320 -9.82 -13.22 -35.40
CA PHE A 320 -10.89 -12.50 -34.71
C PHE A 320 -11.29 -11.20 -35.44
N GLY A 321 -10.65 -10.84 -36.54
CA GLY A 321 -10.86 -9.56 -37.25
C GLY A 321 -12.24 -9.36 -37.84
N ASN A 322 -12.98 -10.45 -38.12
CA ASN A 322 -14.37 -10.44 -38.61
C ASN A 322 -15.42 -10.63 -37.49
N LYS A 323 -14.96 -10.76 -36.22
CA LYS A 323 -15.85 -10.93 -35.07
C LYS A 323 -16.25 -9.58 -34.50
N LYS A 324 -17.47 -9.51 -33.97
CA LYS A 324 -17.98 -8.39 -33.21
C LYS A 324 -17.80 -8.64 -31.71
N PHE A 325 -17.51 -7.59 -30.98
CA PHE A 325 -17.25 -7.68 -29.54
C PHE A 325 -18.30 -6.92 -28.72
N ALA A 326 -18.87 -7.57 -27.71
CA ALA A 326 -19.74 -6.91 -26.76
C ALA A 326 -19.12 -6.95 -25.34
N ALA A 327 -19.20 -5.83 -24.65
CA ALA A 327 -18.75 -5.67 -23.27
C ALA A 327 -19.89 -5.22 -22.38
N ILE A 328 -19.98 -5.75 -21.16
CA ILE A 328 -21.03 -5.36 -20.20
C ILE A 328 -20.91 -3.90 -19.75
N GLY A 329 -19.73 -3.32 -19.82
CA GLY A 329 -19.46 -1.93 -19.39
C GLY A 329 -18.09 -1.44 -19.83
N HIS A 330 -17.81 -0.15 -19.60
CA HIS A 330 -16.59 0.52 -20.07
C HIS A 330 -15.31 -0.17 -19.63
N HIS A 331 -15.18 -0.58 -18.36
CA HIS A 331 -13.98 -1.26 -17.90
C HIS A 331 -13.67 -2.56 -18.66
N THR A 332 -14.70 -3.33 -19.04
CA THR A 332 -14.52 -4.53 -19.88
C THR A 332 -14.12 -4.15 -21.30
N ALA A 333 -14.68 -3.06 -21.84
CA ALA A 333 -14.33 -2.52 -23.14
C ALA A 333 -12.90 -1.97 -23.19
N GLU A 334 -12.47 -1.26 -22.17
CA GLU A 334 -11.07 -0.79 -22.03
C GLU A 334 -10.10 -1.98 -22.00
N ARG A 335 -10.52 -3.08 -21.33
CA ARG A 335 -9.69 -4.28 -21.30
C ARG A 335 -9.58 -4.95 -22.67
N LEU A 336 -10.64 -4.94 -23.48
CA LEU A 336 -10.59 -5.35 -24.88
C LEU A 336 -9.65 -4.45 -25.70
N ALA A 337 -9.74 -3.13 -25.52
CA ALA A 337 -8.90 -2.15 -26.19
C ALA A 337 -7.40 -2.36 -25.91
N HIS A 338 -7.04 -2.79 -24.70
CA HIS A 338 -5.67 -3.17 -24.35
C HIS A 338 -5.10 -4.29 -25.24
N TYR A 339 -5.96 -5.19 -25.73
CA TYR A 339 -5.60 -6.26 -26.66
C TYR A 339 -5.79 -5.87 -28.14
N GLY A 340 -6.13 -4.60 -28.42
CA GLY A 340 -6.30 -4.07 -29.79
C GLY A 340 -7.70 -4.27 -30.38
N PHE A 341 -8.71 -4.60 -29.55
CA PHE A 341 -10.08 -4.78 -30.01
C PHE A 341 -11.03 -3.75 -29.42
N THR A 342 -11.88 -3.15 -30.23
CA THR A 342 -12.91 -2.22 -29.79
C THR A 342 -14.22 -2.96 -29.55
N ALA A 343 -14.92 -2.65 -28.45
CA ALA A 343 -16.25 -3.19 -28.23
C ALA A 343 -17.25 -2.50 -29.18
N ASP A 344 -17.94 -3.29 -30.03
CA ASP A 344 -18.97 -2.82 -30.92
C ASP A 344 -20.30 -2.55 -30.20
N LEU A 345 -20.49 -3.16 -29.02
CA LEU A 345 -21.69 -2.98 -28.21
C LEU A 345 -21.34 -2.86 -26.72
N ILE A 346 -21.79 -1.75 -26.12
CA ILE A 346 -21.79 -1.53 -24.68
C ILE A 346 -23.19 -1.04 -24.30
N PRO A 347 -23.90 -1.67 -23.34
CA PRO A 347 -25.22 -1.20 -22.93
C PRO A 347 -25.13 0.11 -22.13
N ALA A 348 -26.21 0.91 -22.10
CA ALA A 348 -26.26 2.16 -21.35
C ALA A 348 -26.20 1.92 -19.82
N ALA A 349 -26.88 0.87 -19.34
CA ALA A 349 -26.76 0.38 -17.97
C ALA A 349 -25.87 -0.86 -17.96
N TYR A 350 -24.85 -0.88 -17.08
CA TYR A 350 -23.85 -1.95 -17.01
C TYR A 350 -24.37 -3.18 -16.26
N THR A 351 -25.53 -3.69 -16.70
CA THR A 351 -26.20 -4.86 -16.13
C THR A 351 -26.33 -5.98 -17.14
N ALA A 352 -26.40 -7.21 -16.65
CA ALA A 352 -26.65 -8.39 -17.50
C ALA A 352 -27.99 -8.28 -18.24
N GLN A 353 -29.01 -7.69 -17.60
CA GLN A 353 -30.33 -7.48 -18.22
C GLN A 353 -30.23 -6.55 -19.43
N SER A 354 -29.62 -5.36 -19.27
CA SER A 354 -29.47 -4.39 -20.36
C SER A 354 -28.59 -4.91 -21.50
N LEU A 355 -27.54 -5.69 -21.18
CA LEU A 355 -26.71 -6.36 -22.19
C LEU A 355 -27.52 -7.40 -22.95
N CYS A 356 -28.32 -8.23 -22.25
CA CYS A 356 -29.17 -9.24 -22.86
C CYS A 356 -30.19 -8.62 -23.84
N GLU A 357 -30.88 -7.54 -23.42
CA GLU A 357 -31.83 -6.81 -24.26
C GLU A 357 -31.18 -6.30 -25.57
N LYS A 358 -29.97 -5.74 -25.47
CA LYS A 358 -29.22 -5.27 -26.62
C LYS A 358 -28.79 -6.41 -27.56
N LEU A 359 -28.36 -7.55 -27.00
CA LEU A 359 -27.98 -8.72 -27.78
C LEU A 359 -29.19 -9.35 -28.52
N LEU A 360 -30.34 -9.45 -27.82
CA LEU A 360 -31.58 -9.94 -28.43
C LEU A 360 -32.07 -9.02 -29.54
N ALA A 361 -31.88 -7.71 -29.43
CA ALA A 361 -32.23 -6.75 -30.49
C ALA A 361 -31.40 -6.88 -31.76
N LEU A 362 -30.29 -7.64 -31.74
CA LEU A 362 -29.53 -7.97 -32.94
C LEU A 362 -30.27 -8.97 -33.86
N ASN A 363 -31.30 -9.64 -33.35
CA ASN A 363 -32.06 -10.66 -34.05
C ASN A 363 -31.20 -11.79 -34.65
N LEU A 364 -30.11 -12.17 -33.95
CA LEU A 364 -29.23 -13.25 -34.37
C LEU A 364 -29.59 -14.57 -33.66
N PRO A 365 -29.34 -15.72 -34.31
CA PRO A 365 -29.42 -17.02 -33.66
C PRO A 365 -28.46 -17.10 -32.46
N LYS A 366 -28.85 -17.81 -31.39
CA LYS A 366 -28.03 -17.96 -30.19
C LYS A 366 -26.66 -18.58 -30.44
N ASP A 367 -26.58 -19.52 -31.38
CA ASP A 367 -25.36 -20.20 -31.78
C ASP A 367 -24.35 -19.32 -32.53
N GLN A 368 -24.74 -18.09 -32.84
CA GLN A 368 -23.83 -17.06 -33.37
C GLN A 368 -23.28 -16.12 -32.32
N ILE A 369 -23.69 -16.24 -31.05
CA ILE A 369 -23.28 -15.38 -29.97
C ILE A 369 -22.59 -16.22 -28.88
N ALA A 370 -21.29 -16.06 -28.70
CA ALA A 370 -20.52 -16.72 -27.66
C ALA A 370 -20.43 -15.83 -26.39
N LEU A 371 -20.90 -16.35 -25.27
CA LEU A 371 -20.80 -15.70 -23.94
C LEU A 371 -19.56 -16.22 -23.22
N LEU A 372 -18.45 -15.50 -23.30
CA LEU A 372 -17.16 -15.83 -22.70
C LEU A 372 -17.09 -15.22 -21.28
N ARG A 373 -17.52 -15.96 -20.25
CA ARG A 373 -17.75 -15.40 -18.93
C ARG A 373 -17.47 -16.37 -17.79
N ALA A 374 -17.74 -15.93 -16.55
CA ALA A 374 -17.70 -16.80 -15.37
C ALA A 374 -18.72 -17.94 -15.48
N LYS A 375 -18.36 -19.11 -14.95
CA LYS A 375 -19.23 -20.28 -14.81
C LYS A 375 -20.55 -19.96 -14.11
N VAL A 376 -20.46 -19.21 -13.02
CA VAL A 376 -21.63 -18.71 -12.30
C VAL A 376 -21.82 -17.23 -12.63
N GLY A 377 -22.95 -16.89 -13.24
CA GLY A 377 -23.30 -15.52 -13.61
C GLY A 377 -24.80 -15.40 -13.81
N ASN A 378 -25.29 -14.18 -14.06
CA ASN A 378 -26.72 -13.94 -14.23
C ASN A 378 -27.28 -14.77 -15.41
N PRO A 379 -28.28 -15.66 -15.18
CA PRO A 379 -28.77 -16.58 -16.18
C PRO A 379 -29.52 -15.89 -17.34
N VAL A 380 -29.92 -14.62 -17.19
CA VAL A 380 -30.65 -13.87 -18.23
C VAL A 380 -29.90 -13.87 -19.56
N LEU A 381 -28.56 -13.82 -19.54
CA LEU A 381 -27.76 -13.82 -20.78
C LEU A 381 -27.85 -15.13 -21.59
N LEU A 382 -28.21 -16.25 -20.95
CA LEU A 382 -28.41 -17.52 -21.63
C LEU A 382 -29.57 -17.49 -22.65
N GLN A 383 -30.41 -16.46 -22.60
CA GLN A 383 -31.44 -16.22 -23.60
C GLN A 383 -30.83 -15.72 -24.92
N ALA A 384 -29.69 -15.03 -24.85
CA ALA A 384 -29.10 -14.36 -26.02
C ALA A 384 -27.96 -15.15 -26.70
N GLY A 385 -27.29 -16.08 -26.00
CA GLY A 385 -26.12 -16.75 -26.58
C GLY A 385 -25.75 -18.07 -25.91
N VAL A 386 -24.69 -18.71 -26.43
CA VAL A 386 -24.10 -19.96 -25.92
C VAL A 386 -22.97 -19.60 -24.93
N GLN A 387 -23.03 -20.15 -23.73
CA GLN A 387 -22.03 -19.89 -22.70
C GLN A 387 -20.81 -20.81 -22.79
N PHE A 388 -19.65 -20.21 -22.65
CA PHE A 388 -18.36 -20.87 -22.39
C PHE A 388 -17.83 -20.41 -21.04
N ASP A 389 -17.58 -21.37 -20.16
CA ASP A 389 -17.11 -21.13 -18.80
C ASP A 389 -15.62 -20.85 -18.82
N VAL A 390 -15.23 -19.58 -18.91
CA VAL A 390 -13.82 -19.15 -18.98
C VAL A 390 -13.14 -19.25 -17.62
N TYR A 391 -13.89 -19.00 -16.54
CA TYR A 391 -13.37 -19.05 -15.18
C TYR A 391 -14.45 -19.28 -14.14
N GLU A 392 -14.01 -19.64 -12.94
CA GLU A 392 -14.83 -19.60 -11.74
C GLU A 392 -14.18 -18.71 -10.67
N THR A 393 -15.01 -18.10 -9.83
CA THR A 393 -14.54 -17.40 -8.63
C THR A 393 -14.61 -18.37 -7.46
N VAL A 394 -13.46 -18.68 -6.86
CA VAL A 394 -13.35 -19.60 -5.74
C VAL A 394 -12.93 -18.85 -4.47
N THR A 395 -13.37 -19.34 -3.33
CA THR A 395 -12.96 -18.81 -2.03
C THR A 395 -11.69 -19.54 -1.58
N ASP A 396 -10.66 -18.76 -1.23
CA ASP A 396 -9.47 -19.27 -0.54
C ASP A 396 -9.78 -19.40 0.95
N SER A 397 -10.02 -20.61 1.41
CA SER A 397 -10.43 -20.89 2.79
C SER A 397 -9.37 -20.45 3.83
N LYS A 398 -8.07 -20.52 3.49
CA LYS A 398 -7.00 -20.08 4.38
C LYS A 398 -7.01 -18.56 4.55
N ARG A 399 -7.14 -17.83 3.44
CA ARG A 399 -7.26 -16.37 3.47
C ARG A 399 -8.56 -15.93 4.16
N LEU A 400 -9.66 -16.60 3.87
CA LEU A 400 -10.95 -16.31 4.49
C LEU A 400 -10.87 -16.44 6.02
N GLY A 401 -10.25 -17.51 6.54
CA GLY A 401 -10.04 -17.68 7.98
C GLY A 401 -9.19 -16.57 8.61
N ALA A 402 -8.11 -16.17 7.95
CA ALA A 402 -7.26 -15.07 8.42
C ALA A 402 -8.00 -13.72 8.43
N VAL A 403 -8.81 -13.44 7.41
CA VAL A 403 -9.63 -12.22 7.33
C VAL A 403 -10.72 -12.24 8.41
N ALA A 404 -11.39 -13.37 8.63
CA ALA A 404 -12.39 -13.52 9.67
C ALA A 404 -11.80 -13.27 11.06
N GLU A 405 -10.62 -13.80 11.35
CA GLU A 405 -9.90 -13.57 12.62
C GLU A 405 -9.53 -12.08 12.77
N GLN A 406 -9.05 -11.44 11.72
CA GLN A 406 -8.67 -10.02 11.72
C GLN A 406 -9.89 -9.12 11.98
N ILE A 407 -11.03 -9.42 11.36
CA ILE A 407 -12.29 -8.66 11.53
C ILE A 407 -12.87 -8.86 12.94
N SER A 408 -12.80 -10.06 13.47
CA SER A 408 -13.36 -10.40 14.81
C SER A 408 -12.55 -9.79 15.96
N LYS A 409 -11.26 -9.49 15.76
CA LYS A 409 -10.43 -8.78 16.75
C LYS A 409 -10.80 -7.30 16.72
N SER A 410 -11.67 -6.85 17.62
CA SER A 410 -12.23 -5.48 17.71
C SER A 410 -11.18 -4.36 17.82
N ASP A 411 -9.95 -4.67 18.21
CA ASP A 411 -8.82 -3.73 18.35
C ASP A 411 -8.13 -3.40 17.01
N ALA A 412 -8.60 -3.95 15.88
CA ALA A 412 -7.95 -3.74 14.58
C ALA A 412 -8.15 -2.32 13.99
N GLY A 413 -8.91 -1.44 14.65
CA GLY A 413 -9.17 -0.08 14.16
C GLY A 413 -9.88 -0.04 12.80
N ILE A 414 -10.69 -1.05 12.46
CA ILE A 414 -11.43 -1.15 11.20
C ILE A 414 -12.82 -0.56 11.39
N GLY A 415 -13.12 0.55 10.70
CA GLY A 415 -14.42 1.23 10.78
C GLY A 415 -15.43 0.76 9.72
N ALA A 416 -14.96 0.28 8.57
CA ALA A 416 -15.84 -0.19 7.49
C ALA A 416 -15.27 -1.38 6.74
N ILE A 417 -16.16 -2.09 6.06
CA ILE A 417 -15.82 -3.20 5.18
C ILE A 417 -16.55 -3.08 3.85
N THR A 418 -15.84 -3.26 2.75
CA THR A 418 -16.44 -3.20 1.41
C THR A 418 -16.63 -4.60 0.83
N PHE A 419 -17.76 -4.83 0.17
CA PHE A 419 -18.10 -6.09 -0.49
C PHE A 419 -18.30 -5.88 -1.99
N GLY A 420 -17.46 -6.54 -2.79
CA GLY A 420 -17.51 -6.50 -4.26
C GLY A 420 -18.48 -7.53 -4.89
N SER A 421 -19.10 -8.42 -4.12
CA SER A 421 -20.06 -9.41 -4.62
C SER A 421 -20.87 -10.08 -3.50
N ALA A 422 -22.08 -10.51 -3.83
CA ALA A 422 -22.96 -11.25 -2.90
C ALA A 422 -22.34 -12.61 -2.48
N GLY A 423 -21.68 -13.33 -3.40
CA GLY A 423 -20.99 -14.58 -3.08
C GLY A 423 -19.83 -14.39 -2.11
N GLY A 424 -19.04 -13.32 -2.29
CA GLY A 424 -17.99 -12.95 -1.34
C GLY A 424 -18.57 -12.60 0.02
N ALA A 425 -19.60 -11.75 0.08
CA ALA A 425 -20.26 -11.39 1.33
C ALA A 425 -20.77 -12.63 2.08
N ARG A 426 -21.44 -13.55 1.37
CA ARG A 426 -21.93 -14.80 1.93
C ARG A 426 -20.79 -15.61 2.54
N ALA A 427 -19.71 -15.83 1.80
CA ALA A 427 -18.58 -16.64 2.25
C ALA A 427 -17.98 -16.12 3.57
N LEU A 428 -17.84 -14.79 3.72
CA LEU A 428 -17.32 -14.21 4.96
C LEU A 428 -18.31 -14.33 6.12
N LEU A 429 -19.57 -14.00 5.87
CA LEU A 429 -20.62 -14.01 6.90
C LEU A 429 -21.04 -15.43 7.34
N ASP A 430 -20.64 -16.47 6.61
CA ASP A 430 -20.79 -17.86 7.03
C ASP A 430 -19.76 -18.27 8.08
N VAL A 431 -18.65 -17.52 8.22
CA VAL A 431 -17.53 -17.85 9.11
C VAL A 431 -17.27 -16.82 10.22
N CYS A 432 -17.77 -15.59 10.08
CA CYS A 432 -17.67 -14.57 11.14
C CYS A 432 -18.82 -13.57 11.11
N GLU A 433 -19.11 -12.96 12.26
CA GLU A 433 -19.99 -11.81 12.37
C GLU A 433 -19.20 -10.51 12.26
N LEU A 434 -19.80 -9.50 11.64
CA LEU A 434 -19.22 -8.17 11.61
C LEU A 434 -19.43 -7.47 12.97
N PRO A 435 -18.42 -6.79 13.51
CA PRO A 435 -18.57 -5.96 14.70
C PRO A 435 -19.70 -4.92 14.52
N ARG A 436 -20.48 -4.67 15.58
CA ARG A 436 -21.66 -3.77 15.52
C ARG A 436 -21.35 -2.36 15.03
N LYS A 437 -20.13 -1.89 15.26
CA LYS A 437 -19.68 -0.54 14.85
C LYS A 437 -19.15 -0.50 13.42
N MET A 438 -18.88 -1.65 12.81
CA MET A 438 -18.33 -1.72 11.46
C MET A 438 -19.43 -1.47 10.41
N VAL A 439 -19.21 -0.53 9.51
CA VAL A 439 -20.15 -0.18 8.44
C VAL A 439 -19.90 -1.06 7.21
N PRO A 440 -20.84 -1.93 6.82
CA PRO A 440 -20.71 -2.70 5.58
C PRO A 440 -21.15 -1.83 4.38
N ILE A 441 -20.31 -1.81 3.34
CA ILE A 441 -20.53 -1.03 2.11
C ILE A 441 -20.51 -1.99 0.92
N CYS A 442 -21.55 -1.96 0.11
CA CYS A 442 -21.77 -2.88 -1.00
C CYS A 442 -21.63 -2.23 -2.35
N ILE A 443 -21.04 -2.95 -3.30
CA ILE A 443 -20.89 -2.49 -4.68
C ILE A 443 -22.24 -2.31 -5.40
N GLY A 444 -23.30 -3.00 -4.96
CA GLY A 444 -24.61 -2.94 -5.59
C GLY A 444 -25.70 -3.67 -4.81
N ALA A 445 -26.95 -3.56 -5.30
CA ALA A 445 -28.15 -4.01 -4.63
C ALA A 445 -28.21 -5.52 -4.34
N GLU A 446 -27.67 -6.39 -5.23
CA GLU A 446 -27.63 -7.84 -5.01
C GLU A 446 -26.75 -8.20 -3.78
N THR A 447 -25.61 -7.51 -3.63
CA THR A 447 -24.71 -7.69 -2.49
C THR A 447 -25.35 -7.16 -1.21
N ALA A 448 -26.03 -6.03 -1.28
CA ALA A 448 -26.76 -5.45 -0.15
C ALA A 448 -27.90 -6.35 0.34
N ALA A 449 -28.65 -6.96 -0.59
CA ALA A 449 -29.71 -7.90 -0.26
C ALA A 449 -29.20 -9.13 0.51
N GLU A 450 -27.99 -9.61 0.21
CA GLU A 450 -27.36 -10.71 0.94
C GLU A 450 -27.05 -10.34 2.40
N LEU A 451 -26.50 -9.12 2.62
CA LEU A 451 -26.24 -8.63 3.98
C LEU A 451 -27.53 -8.36 4.75
N SER A 452 -28.54 -7.76 4.10
CA SER A 452 -29.81 -7.45 4.72
C SER A 452 -30.57 -8.68 5.20
N ARG A 453 -30.50 -9.82 4.45
CA ARG A 453 -31.06 -11.11 4.90
C ARG A 453 -30.44 -11.62 6.20
N ARG A 454 -29.23 -11.17 6.51
CA ARG A 454 -28.48 -11.54 7.73
C ARG A 454 -28.59 -10.47 8.83
N GLY A 455 -29.45 -9.48 8.66
CA GLY A 455 -29.74 -8.46 9.67
C GLY A 455 -28.81 -7.27 9.67
N TYR A 456 -27.89 -7.14 8.70
CA TYR A 456 -27.03 -5.97 8.55
C TYR A 456 -27.74 -4.85 7.78
N ARG A 457 -27.30 -3.62 7.99
CA ARG A 457 -27.76 -2.44 7.24
C ARG A 457 -26.62 -1.91 6.36
N PRO A 458 -26.45 -2.46 5.16
CA PRO A 458 -25.36 -2.05 4.30
C PRO A 458 -25.66 -0.71 3.61
N GLU A 459 -24.62 0.07 3.40
CA GLU A 459 -24.62 1.18 2.47
C GLU A 459 -24.33 0.67 1.05
N VAL A 460 -24.86 1.35 0.03
CA VAL A 460 -24.76 0.87 -1.36
C VAL A 460 -24.15 1.95 -2.24
N ALA A 461 -23.13 1.58 -3.04
CA ALA A 461 -22.55 2.47 -4.01
C ALA A 461 -23.56 2.87 -5.10
N ALA A 462 -23.49 4.12 -5.58
CA ALA A 462 -24.39 4.65 -6.60
C ALA A 462 -24.29 3.88 -7.95
N GLN A 463 -23.14 3.31 -8.23
CA GLN A 463 -22.89 2.47 -9.40
C GLN A 463 -22.07 1.24 -8.99
N SER A 464 -22.20 0.14 -9.75
CA SER A 464 -21.46 -1.10 -9.49
C SER A 464 -20.02 -1.04 -10.01
N THR A 465 -19.25 -0.03 -9.60
CA THR A 465 -17.84 0.17 -9.94
C THR A 465 -16.97 0.26 -8.70
N SER A 466 -15.67 0.01 -8.84
CA SER A 466 -14.71 0.13 -7.74
C SER A 466 -14.58 1.59 -7.27
N GLU A 467 -14.67 2.53 -8.21
CA GLU A 467 -14.61 3.97 -8.00
C GLU A 467 -15.81 4.47 -7.19
N ALA A 468 -17.04 4.08 -7.59
CA ALA A 468 -18.26 4.44 -6.88
C ALA A 468 -18.31 3.80 -5.48
N LEU A 469 -17.76 2.59 -5.30
CA LEU A 469 -17.63 1.95 -3.99
C LEU A 469 -16.67 2.74 -3.09
N ALA A 470 -15.54 3.22 -3.62
CA ALA A 470 -14.61 4.07 -2.89
C ALA A 470 -15.19 5.45 -2.60
N GLU A 471 -15.98 6.02 -3.51
CA GLU A 471 -16.67 7.29 -3.33
C GLU A 471 -17.72 7.22 -2.22
N GLN A 472 -18.57 6.19 -2.24
CA GLN A 472 -19.55 5.95 -1.16
C GLN A 472 -18.85 5.80 0.20
N THR A 473 -17.72 5.10 0.21
CA THR A 473 -16.88 4.94 1.40
C THR A 473 -16.37 6.30 1.91
N ALA A 474 -15.93 7.18 1.00
CA ALA A 474 -15.42 8.51 1.35
C ALA A 474 -16.54 9.44 1.88
N LEU A 475 -17.72 9.41 1.27
CA LEU A 475 -18.89 10.19 1.73
C LEU A 475 -19.27 9.84 3.17
N LEU A 476 -19.32 8.55 3.49
CA LEU A 476 -19.61 8.08 4.84
C LEU A 476 -18.53 8.49 5.85
N TRP A 477 -17.29 8.56 5.38
CA TRP A 477 -16.16 9.04 6.14
C TRP A 477 -16.31 10.52 6.51
N GLU A 478 -16.64 11.40 5.57
CA GLU A 478 -16.86 12.83 5.79
C GLU A 478 -18.05 13.10 6.69
N GLU A 479 -19.12 12.31 6.57
CA GLU A 479 -20.32 12.40 7.41
C GLU A 479 -20.11 11.91 8.86
N ARG A 480 -18.89 11.52 9.24
CA ARG A 480 -18.53 10.97 10.58
C ARG A 480 -19.41 9.80 11.04
N LYS A 481 -20.00 9.04 10.12
CA LYS A 481 -20.79 7.84 10.45
C LYS A 481 -19.96 6.68 11.00
N TRP A 482 -18.66 6.87 11.12
CA TRP A 482 -17.70 5.88 11.60
C TRP A 482 -17.08 6.27 12.96
N ASN A 483 -17.87 6.81 13.87
CA ASN A 483 -17.38 7.05 15.21
C ASN A 483 -17.11 5.71 15.90
N VAL A 484 -15.82 5.36 15.99
CA VAL A 484 -15.30 4.27 16.81
C VAL A 484 -15.32 4.67 18.29
#